data_326b236ef1cc79a26f9e3ce7399d95ed
#
_entry.id   326b236ef1cc79a26f9e3ce7399d95ed
#
_cell.length_a   1.000
_cell.length_b   1.000
_cell.length_c   1.000
_cell.angle_alpha   90.00
_cell.angle_beta   90.00
_cell.angle_gamma   90.00
#
_symmetry.space_group_name_H-M   'P 1'
#
loop_
_entity.id
_entity.type
_entity.pdbx_description
1 polymer ?
#
loop_
_entity_poly.entity_id
_entity_poly.type
_entity_poly.pdbx_seq_one_letter_code
_entity_poly.pdbx_strand_id
1 'polypeptide(L)'
;MRFRWARIAASFLTFAILASLTFSQTAVTDEGKRKVKSKTAPAYPELARRMSVSGRVKIEVIITPDGHVRSTRVLGGHPLLVQACQDSLKEWKFFPAAEENTQIVECDFHGSN
;
A
#
# COMPACT_ATOMS: atom_id res chain seq x y z
N MET A 1 -37.51 68.92 -19.15
CA MET A 1 -37.43 67.50 -19.48
C MET A 1 -36.32 66.87 -18.69
N ARG A 2 -36.64 66.07 -17.80
CA ARG A 2 -35.64 65.39 -16.98
C ARG A 2 -35.52 63.97 -17.46
N PHE A 3 -34.41 63.66 -18.11
CA PHE A 3 -34.09 62.27 -18.41
C PHE A 3 -33.65 61.59 -17.14
N ARG A 4 -34.51 60.77 -16.65
CA ARG A 4 -34.10 59.85 -15.59
C ARG A 4 -33.38 58.69 -16.25
N TRP A 5 -32.11 58.81 -16.25
CA TRP A 5 -31.32 57.66 -16.56
C TRP A 5 -31.50 56.66 -15.47
N ALA A 6 -32.38 55.71 -15.69
CA ALA A 6 -32.37 54.53 -14.89
C ALA A 6 -31.05 53.85 -15.13
N ARG A 7 -30.14 54.07 -14.25
CA ARG A 7 -28.92 53.30 -14.23
C ARG A 7 -29.32 51.90 -13.88
N ILE A 8 -29.53 51.12 -14.91
CA ILE A 8 -29.57 49.69 -14.76
C ILE A 8 -28.13 49.30 -14.51
N ALA A 9 -27.79 49.25 -13.26
CA ALA A 9 -26.57 48.61 -12.88
C ALA A 9 -26.79 47.12 -13.18
N ALA A 10 -26.40 46.73 -14.39
CA ALA A 10 -26.28 45.34 -14.69
C ALA A 10 -25.13 44.81 -13.84
N SER A 11 -25.46 44.39 -12.67
CA SER A 11 -24.55 43.65 -11.83
C SER A 11 -24.36 42.31 -12.51
N PHE A 12 -23.38 42.25 -13.37
CA PHE A 12 -22.89 40.97 -13.84
C PHE A 12 -22.19 40.33 -12.66
N LEU A 13 -22.97 39.62 -11.89
CA LEU A 13 -22.44 38.66 -11.00
C LEU A 13 -21.90 37.53 -11.86
N THR A 14 -20.66 37.69 -12.31
CA THR A 14 -19.92 36.56 -12.82
C THR A 14 -19.68 35.63 -11.66
N PHE A 15 -20.61 34.71 -11.51
CA PHE A 15 -20.41 33.59 -10.64
C PHE A 15 -19.33 32.73 -11.29
N ALA A 16 -18.08 33.02 -10.96
CA ALA A 16 -16.99 32.13 -11.28
C ALA A 16 -17.23 30.89 -10.43
N ILE A 17 -17.89 29.92 -11.01
CA ILE A 17 -17.92 28.59 -10.45
C ILE A 17 -16.50 28.07 -10.61
N LEU A 18 -15.69 28.34 -9.63
CA LEU A 18 -14.48 27.58 -9.43
C LEU A 18 -14.94 26.17 -9.12
N ALA A 19 -15.05 25.36 -10.17
CA ALA A 19 -15.10 23.94 -10.00
C ALA A 19 -13.75 23.56 -9.42
N SER A 20 -13.64 23.60 -8.13
CA SER A 20 -12.56 22.95 -7.44
C SER A 20 -12.73 21.48 -7.73
N LEU A 21 -11.99 21.04 -8.74
CA LEU A 21 -11.72 19.64 -8.93
C LEU A 21 -10.95 19.21 -7.70
N THR A 22 -11.68 18.87 -6.66
CA THR A 22 -11.10 18.10 -5.58
C THR A 22 -10.75 16.77 -6.19
N PHE A 23 -9.51 16.65 -6.64
CA PHE A 23 -8.93 15.36 -6.82
C PHE A 23 -8.95 14.74 -5.44
N SER A 24 -9.99 13.99 -5.19
CA SER A 24 -9.98 13.03 -4.13
C SER A 24 -8.85 12.07 -4.48
N GLN A 25 -7.65 12.40 -4.03
CA GLN A 25 -6.64 11.39 -3.95
C GLN A 25 -7.23 10.34 -3.03
N THR A 26 -7.66 9.25 -3.62
CA THR A 26 -7.76 8.04 -2.87
C THR A 26 -6.34 7.76 -2.42
N ALA A 27 -5.97 8.34 -1.30
CA ALA A 27 -4.86 7.80 -0.54
C ALA A 27 -5.16 6.33 -0.49
N VAL A 28 -4.20 5.50 -0.92
CA VAL A 28 -4.27 4.08 -0.67
C VAL A 28 -4.31 3.97 0.83
N THR A 29 -5.51 4.12 1.38
CA THR A 29 -5.74 3.93 2.79
C THR A 29 -5.44 2.46 3.04
N ASP A 30 -4.72 2.19 4.10
CA ASP A 30 -4.51 0.83 4.58
C ASP A 30 -5.83 0.18 5.04
N GLU A 31 -6.96 0.74 4.60
CA GLU A 31 -8.28 0.18 4.77
C GLU A 31 -8.34 -1.14 4.02
N GLY A 32 -8.53 -2.22 4.77
CA GLY A 32 -8.53 -3.57 4.25
C GLY A 32 -7.21 -4.31 4.45
N LYS A 33 -6.14 -3.64 4.80
CA LYS A 33 -4.92 -4.32 5.21
C LYS A 33 -5.05 -4.78 6.65
N ARG A 34 -4.79 -6.06 6.85
CA ARG A 34 -4.79 -6.62 8.20
C ARG A 34 -3.52 -6.22 8.93
N LYS A 35 -3.66 -5.81 10.18
CA LYS A 35 -2.52 -5.49 11.03
C LYS A 35 -1.76 -6.75 11.40
N VAL A 36 -0.44 -6.64 11.44
CA VAL A 36 0.43 -7.73 11.85
C VAL A 36 0.48 -7.81 13.37
N LYS A 37 0.21 -8.97 13.90
CA LYS A 37 0.30 -9.26 15.34
C LYS A 37 1.70 -9.67 15.74
N SER A 38 2.33 -10.49 14.92
CA SER A 38 3.67 -11.01 15.16
C SER A 38 4.41 -11.14 13.83
N LYS A 39 5.61 -10.59 13.79
CA LYS A 39 6.50 -10.64 12.63
C LYS A 39 7.72 -11.48 12.96
N THR A 40 8.13 -12.29 11.99
CA THR A 40 9.42 -12.96 12.03
C THR A 40 10.30 -12.34 10.97
N ALA A 41 11.49 -11.86 11.35
CA ALA A 41 12.43 -11.31 10.39
C ALA A 41 12.93 -12.42 9.46
N PRO A 42 13.01 -12.16 8.14
CA PRO A 42 13.56 -13.16 7.23
C PRO A 42 15.06 -13.36 7.48
N ALA A 43 15.48 -14.61 7.46
CA ALA A 43 16.90 -14.94 7.56
C ALA A 43 17.58 -14.59 6.24
N TYR A 44 18.65 -13.84 6.31
CA TYR A 44 19.44 -13.52 5.12
C TYR A 44 20.18 -14.78 4.65
N PRO A 45 19.89 -15.29 3.44
CA PRO A 45 20.55 -16.49 2.96
C PRO A 45 22.06 -16.30 2.84
N GLU A 46 22.82 -17.25 3.31
CA GLU A 46 24.28 -17.15 3.30
C GLU A 46 24.84 -17.03 1.87
N LEU A 47 24.26 -17.78 0.95
CA LEU A 47 24.66 -17.69 -0.46
C LEU A 47 24.44 -16.31 -1.03
N ALA A 48 23.28 -15.70 -0.73
CA ALA A 48 22.98 -14.33 -1.17
C ALA A 48 23.97 -13.32 -0.57
N ARG A 49 24.32 -13.53 0.69
CA ARG A 49 25.30 -12.68 1.38
C ARG A 49 26.67 -12.78 0.72
N ARG A 50 27.14 -13.98 0.44
CA ARG A 50 28.42 -14.22 -0.24
C ARG A 50 28.47 -13.63 -1.64
N MET A 51 27.34 -13.65 -2.32
CA MET A 51 27.23 -13.11 -3.69
C MET A 51 26.88 -11.61 -3.70
N SER A 52 26.79 -10.98 -2.54
CA SER A 52 26.38 -9.59 -2.40
C SER A 52 25.03 -9.28 -3.03
N VAL A 53 24.11 -10.24 -2.98
CA VAL A 53 22.75 -10.07 -3.47
C VAL A 53 21.91 -9.41 -2.40
N SER A 54 21.32 -8.28 -2.73
CA SER A 54 20.40 -7.53 -1.86
C SER A 54 19.19 -7.09 -2.66
N GLY A 55 18.20 -6.53 -2.02
CA GLY A 55 17.04 -5.97 -2.67
C GLY A 55 15.73 -6.28 -1.97
N ARG A 56 14.64 -6.02 -2.67
CA ARG A 56 13.29 -6.22 -2.17
C ARG A 56 12.62 -7.42 -2.81
N VAL A 57 11.85 -8.11 -2.02
CA VAL A 57 10.98 -9.18 -2.47
C VAL A 57 9.55 -8.76 -2.22
N LYS A 58 8.70 -8.85 -3.23
CA LYS A 58 7.26 -8.60 -3.12
C LYS A 58 6.52 -9.92 -3.18
N ILE A 59 5.70 -10.16 -2.18
CA ILE A 59 4.91 -11.38 -2.09
C ILE A 59 3.47 -11.02 -1.76
N GLU A 60 2.55 -11.56 -2.53
CA GLU A 60 1.15 -11.49 -2.23
C GLU A 60 0.81 -12.62 -1.24
N VAL A 61 0.20 -12.26 -0.12
CA VAL A 61 -0.18 -13.22 0.90
C VAL A 61 -1.68 -13.29 1.03
N ILE A 62 -2.20 -14.49 1.19
CA ILE A 62 -3.59 -14.73 1.52
C ILE A 62 -3.66 -15.08 3.00
N ILE A 63 -4.42 -14.29 3.75
CA ILE A 63 -4.52 -14.38 5.20
C ILE A 63 -5.89 -14.89 5.57
N THR A 64 -5.91 -15.96 6.36
CA THR A 64 -7.17 -16.56 6.86
C THR A 64 -7.86 -15.63 7.85
N PRO A 65 -9.17 -15.82 8.12
CA PRO A 65 -9.87 -15.02 9.12
C PRO A 65 -9.24 -15.06 10.50
N ASP A 66 -8.63 -16.18 10.90
CA ASP A 66 -7.95 -16.33 12.18
C ASP A 66 -6.54 -15.72 12.23
N GLY A 67 -6.04 -15.18 11.12
CA GLY A 67 -4.79 -14.43 11.06
C GLY A 67 -3.56 -15.22 10.63
N HIS A 68 -3.73 -16.39 10.07
CA HIS A 68 -2.62 -17.19 9.54
C HIS A 68 -2.41 -16.94 8.06
N VAL A 69 -1.18 -17.06 7.60
CA VAL A 69 -0.86 -17.03 6.17
C VAL A 69 -1.24 -18.37 5.55
N ARG A 70 -2.24 -18.34 4.69
CA ARG A 70 -2.73 -19.53 4.00
C ARG A 70 -1.86 -19.91 2.81
N SER A 71 -1.51 -18.92 1.99
CA SER A 71 -0.69 -19.13 0.82
C SER A 71 0.05 -17.84 0.44
N THR A 72 1.08 -18.00 -0.36
CA THR A 72 1.90 -16.89 -0.84
C THR A 72 2.09 -17.01 -2.34
N ARG A 73 2.15 -15.85 -3.01
CA ARG A 73 2.47 -15.78 -4.44
C ARG A 73 3.56 -14.73 -4.65
N VAL A 74 4.65 -15.13 -5.24
CA VAL A 74 5.77 -14.22 -5.51
C VAL A 74 5.41 -13.28 -6.65
N LEU A 75 5.50 -11.98 -6.40
CA LEU A 75 5.27 -10.96 -7.41
C LEU A 75 6.59 -10.47 -8.02
N GLY A 76 7.67 -10.48 -7.26
CA GLY A 76 8.97 -10.05 -7.72
C GLY A 76 10.04 -10.21 -6.65
N GLY A 77 11.29 -10.25 -7.09
CA GLY A 77 12.44 -10.36 -6.21
C GLY A 77 13.49 -11.34 -6.72
N HIS A 78 14.68 -11.24 -6.15
CA HIS A 78 15.77 -12.14 -6.53
C HIS A 78 15.49 -13.55 -5.99
N PRO A 79 15.68 -14.60 -6.83
CA PRO A 79 15.36 -15.96 -6.40
C PRO A 79 16.03 -16.41 -5.10
N LEU A 80 17.26 -15.97 -4.84
CA LEU A 80 17.96 -16.33 -3.61
C LEU A 80 17.31 -15.71 -2.36
N LEU A 81 16.57 -14.63 -2.50
CA LEU A 81 15.93 -13.93 -1.40
C LEU A 81 14.47 -14.35 -1.22
N VAL A 82 13.83 -14.79 -2.28
CA VAL A 82 12.41 -15.14 -2.30
C VAL A 82 12.08 -16.21 -1.28
N GLN A 83 12.85 -17.27 -1.24
CA GLN A 83 12.60 -18.39 -0.33
C GLN A 83 12.65 -17.94 1.13
N ALA A 84 13.64 -17.12 1.47
CA ALA A 84 13.78 -16.61 2.82
C ALA A 84 12.60 -15.73 3.23
N CYS A 85 12.09 -14.91 2.31
CA CYS A 85 10.92 -14.08 2.56
C CYS A 85 9.67 -14.95 2.74
N GLN A 86 9.46 -15.95 1.88
CA GLN A 86 8.33 -16.86 2.01
C GLN A 86 8.34 -17.63 3.33
N ASP A 87 9.49 -18.13 3.73
CA ASP A 87 9.63 -18.88 4.98
C ASP A 87 9.32 -18.00 6.19
N SER A 88 9.78 -16.76 6.16
CA SER A 88 9.47 -15.79 7.20
C SER A 88 7.96 -15.51 7.28
N LEU A 89 7.32 -15.30 6.13
CA LEU A 89 5.91 -14.97 6.08
C LEU A 89 5.00 -16.08 6.59
N LYS A 90 5.40 -17.32 6.45
CA LYS A 90 4.64 -18.45 6.98
C LYS A 90 4.53 -18.41 8.49
N GLU A 91 5.47 -17.79 9.17
CA GLU A 91 5.48 -17.65 10.62
C GLU A 91 4.82 -16.38 11.11
N TRP A 92 4.49 -15.46 10.20
CA TRP A 92 3.79 -14.24 10.58
C TRP A 92 2.38 -14.54 11.04
N LYS A 93 1.94 -13.76 12.02
CA LYS A 93 0.57 -13.79 12.50
C LYS A 93 -0.06 -12.44 12.40
N PHE A 94 -1.29 -12.41 11.95
CA PHE A 94 -2.08 -11.21 11.80
C PHE A 94 -3.22 -11.22 12.80
N PHE A 95 -3.79 -10.06 13.06
CA PHE A 95 -4.98 -9.99 13.89
C PHE A 95 -6.17 -10.62 13.16
N PRO A 96 -7.06 -11.31 13.89
CA PRO A 96 -8.23 -11.93 13.28
C PRO A 96 -9.13 -10.89 12.61
N ALA A 97 -9.83 -11.30 11.59
CA ALA A 97 -10.85 -10.53 10.91
C ALA A 97 -11.99 -11.42 10.46
N ALA A 98 -13.12 -10.81 10.06
CA ALA A 98 -14.30 -11.56 9.68
C ALA A 98 -14.10 -12.36 8.38
N GLU A 99 -13.26 -11.88 7.50
CA GLU A 99 -13.06 -12.45 6.17
C GLU A 99 -11.59 -12.64 5.85
N GLU A 100 -11.34 -13.59 4.94
CA GLU A 100 -10.04 -13.78 4.33
C GLU A 100 -9.68 -12.53 3.54
N ASN A 101 -8.41 -12.12 3.60
CA ASN A 101 -7.95 -11.02 2.78
C ASN A 101 -6.63 -11.34 2.09
N THR A 102 -6.39 -10.62 1.01
CA THR A 102 -5.15 -10.70 0.24
C THR A 102 -4.43 -9.37 0.35
N GLN A 103 -3.16 -9.40 0.69
CA GLN A 103 -2.35 -8.19 0.75
C GLN A 103 -0.92 -8.46 0.30
N ILE A 104 -0.22 -7.39 -0.05
CA ILE A 104 1.16 -7.47 -0.52
C ILE A 104 2.09 -7.13 0.64
N VAL A 105 3.10 -7.98 0.82
CA VAL A 105 4.16 -7.78 1.81
C VAL A 105 5.49 -7.66 1.10
N GLU A 106 6.30 -6.73 1.54
CA GLU A 106 7.65 -6.54 1.03
C GLU A 106 8.66 -6.95 2.09
N CYS A 107 9.64 -7.76 1.68
CA CYS A 107 10.82 -8.08 2.48
C CYS A 107 12.01 -7.31 1.94
N ASP A 108 12.68 -6.56 2.79
CA ASP A 108 13.91 -5.85 2.43
C ASP A 108 15.12 -6.61 2.93
N PHE A 109 16.03 -6.89 2.01
CA PHE A 109 17.30 -7.52 2.32
C PHE A 109 18.42 -6.53 2.01
N HIS A 110 19.05 -6.04 3.05
CA HIS A 110 20.20 -5.14 2.93
C HIS A 110 21.45 -5.88 3.33
N GLY A 111 22.50 -5.71 2.52
CA GLY A 111 23.79 -6.22 2.91
C GLY A 111 24.23 -5.51 4.20
N SER A 112 24.40 -6.28 5.27
CA SER A 112 25.04 -5.74 6.45
C SER A 112 26.53 -5.59 6.19
N ASN A 113 27.00 -4.40 6.31
CA ASN A 113 28.43 -4.16 6.35
C ASN A 113 29.02 -4.71 7.64
#